data_99e9607eb5fd1f21fedc9fea2991989b
#
_entry.id   99e9607eb5fd1f21fedc9fea2991989b
#
_cell.length_a   1.000
_cell.length_b   1.000
_cell.length_c   1.000
_cell.angle_alpha   90.00
_cell.angle_beta   90.00
_cell.angle_gamma   90.00
#
_symmetry.space_group_name_H-M   'P 1'
#
loop_
_entity.id
_entity.type
_entity.pdbx_description
1 polymer ?
#
loop_
_entity_poly.entity_id
_entity_poly.type
_entity_poly.pdbx_seq_one_letter_code
_entity_poly.pdbx_strand_id
1 'polypeptide(L)'
;MVAKLYSHQEEALGLLQSGKVLVGGVGSGKSRVGASWALSQADESKIIVITTARKRDSLEWEGEFAALGADFEEVTIESWNNVARFADYHDHVFVFDEQRVVGSGAWVKSFLKIAENNQWILLSATPGDVWLDYVPLFIANGYYKNRTEFAERHIVWDRFAKYPKVKRYLDTGLLEARRRKILVPMPAERHTRRNRSYIPMEYDKEMYESIAKKRVDPWTGEPYRNAAGVCYGLRKCVNSDRSRVDHIRLVARKRKKLVVFYNFNYERDILLELRDEFNVAEWNGHNHEPIPSTDSWVYLVQYTAGAEGWNCVETDTIVFYSLNYSWKILEQAEGRIDRINTPFTDLYYFYFFSESGIDSAIQKAVQEKGVFNERIFAHNL
;
A
#
# COMPACT_ATOMS: atom_id res chain seq x y z
N MET A 1 29.15 1.20 -13.24
CA MET A 1 28.28 1.50 -14.43
C MET A 1 27.06 2.25 -13.92
N VAL A 2 26.77 3.42 -14.49
CA VAL A 2 25.55 4.15 -14.18
C VAL A 2 24.34 3.38 -14.72
N ALA A 3 23.32 3.19 -13.88
CA ALA A 3 22.13 2.45 -14.27
C ALA A 3 21.33 3.24 -15.32
N LYS A 4 20.97 2.57 -16.40
CA LYS A 4 20.14 3.14 -17.46
C LYS A 4 18.67 3.03 -17.08
N LEU A 5 17.87 4.02 -17.49
CA LEU A 5 16.42 3.96 -17.43
C LEU A 5 15.88 3.03 -18.54
N TYR A 6 14.73 2.41 -18.27
CA TYR A 6 13.97 1.72 -19.32
C TYR A 6 13.20 2.74 -20.17
N SER A 7 12.81 2.38 -21.41
CA SER A 7 12.11 3.29 -22.34
C SER A 7 10.90 3.99 -21.72
N HIS A 8 10.03 3.27 -21.03
CA HIS A 8 8.85 3.83 -20.35
C HIS A 8 9.22 4.79 -19.19
N GLN A 9 10.40 4.62 -18.59
CA GLN A 9 10.92 5.51 -17.56
C GLN A 9 11.50 6.78 -18.18
N GLU A 10 12.21 6.68 -19.29
CA GLU A 10 12.72 7.83 -20.05
C GLU A 10 11.59 8.69 -20.60
N GLU A 11 10.53 8.07 -21.16
CA GLU A 11 9.33 8.78 -21.61
C GLU A 11 8.66 9.53 -20.47
N ALA A 12 8.46 8.87 -19.31
CA ALA A 12 7.87 9.50 -18.15
C ALA A 12 8.75 10.65 -17.60
N LEU A 13 10.07 10.46 -17.55
CA LEU A 13 11.03 11.49 -17.14
C LEU A 13 10.92 12.74 -18.04
N GLY A 14 10.81 12.55 -19.36
CA GLY A 14 10.65 13.65 -20.33
C GLY A 14 9.37 14.47 -20.15
N LEU A 15 8.35 13.91 -19.50
CA LEU A 15 7.07 14.57 -19.19
C LEU A 15 7.03 15.20 -17.78
N LEU A 16 7.98 14.85 -16.91
CA LEU A 16 8.01 15.35 -15.53
C LEU A 16 8.46 16.80 -15.48
N GLN A 17 7.72 17.60 -14.73
CA GLN A 17 8.01 18.98 -14.40
C GLN A 17 7.58 19.22 -12.94
N SER A 18 8.06 20.29 -12.32
CA SER A 18 7.58 20.71 -11.00
C SER A 18 6.04 20.77 -10.96
N GLY A 19 5.44 20.30 -9.89
CA GLY A 19 3.99 20.22 -9.73
C GLY A 19 3.34 18.94 -10.23
N LYS A 20 4.09 18.01 -10.84
CA LYS A 20 3.54 16.76 -11.40
C LYS A 20 3.56 15.60 -10.40
N VAL A 21 2.68 14.67 -10.69
CA VAL A 21 2.59 13.38 -9.97
C VAL A 21 2.95 12.26 -10.94
N LEU A 22 4.04 11.56 -10.67
CA LEU A 22 4.41 10.35 -11.40
C LEU A 22 3.56 9.18 -10.92
N VAL A 23 2.75 8.63 -11.82
CA VAL A 23 1.83 7.52 -11.53
C VAL A 23 2.31 6.25 -12.19
N GLY A 24 2.70 5.28 -11.38
CA GLY A 24 3.15 3.97 -11.87
C GLY A 24 2.84 2.88 -10.85
N GLY A 25 2.64 1.66 -11.33
CA GLY A 25 2.37 0.51 -10.47
C GLY A 25 3.47 0.25 -9.42
N VAL A 26 3.19 -0.61 -8.46
CA VAL A 26 4.22 -1.08 -7.52
C VAL A 26 5.30 -1.80 -8.31
N GLY A 27 6.58 -1.51 -8.02
CA GLY A 27 7.71 -2.13 -8.72
C GLY A 27 8.04 -1.55 -10.10
N SER A 28 7.37 -0.49 -10.56
CA SER A 28 7.64 0.13 -11.87
C SER A 28 8.92 0.98 -11.94
N GLY A 29 9.64 1.14 -10.82
CA GLY A 29 10.87 1.95 -10.76
C GLY A 29 10.63 3.46 -10.64
N LYS A 30 9.51 3.89 -10.07
CA LYS A 30 9.21 5.31 -9.81
C LYS A 30 10.32 6.02 -9.05
N SER A 31 10.92 5.37 -8.05
CA SER A 31 12.02 5.94 -7.24
C SER A 31 13.22 6.29 -8.11
N ARG A 32 13.59 5.42 -9.05
CA ARG A 32 14.66 5.66 -10.03
C ARG A 32 14.38 6.90 -10.90
N VAL A 33 13.15 7.00 -11.43
CA VAL A 33 12.73 8.16 -12.25
C VAL A 33 12.68 9.42 -11.40
N GLY A 34 12.18 9.33 -10.15
CA GLY A 34 12.17 10.46 -9.20
C GLY A 34 13.57 10.97 -8.87
N ALA A 35 14.53 10.07 -8.61
CA ALA A 35 15.93 10.44 -8.39
C ALA A 35 16.55 11.07 -9.64
N SER A 36 16.31 10.50 -10.83
CA SER A 36 16.80 11.05 -12.10
C SER A 36 16.25 12.44 -12.36
N TRP A 37 14.95 12.67 -12.10
CA TRP A 37 14.36 14.00 -12.23
C TRP A 37 14.98 14.97 -11.22
N ALA A 38 15.10 14.62 -9.96
CA ALA A 38 15.69 15.48 -8.94
C ALA A 38 17.11 15.91 -9.32
N LEU A 39 17.95 14.99 -9.75
CA LEU A 39 19.31 15.26 -10.21
C LEU A 39 19.33 16.21 -11.44
N SER A 40 18.34 16.10 -12.33
CA SER A 40 18.26 16.98 -13.51
C SER A 40 17.80 18.41 -13.18
N GLN A 41 17.23 18.63 -11.99
CA GLN A 41 16.74 19.94 -11.54
C GLN A 41 17.69 20.62 -10.54
N ALA A 42 18.57 19.87 -9.92
CA ALA A 42 19.43 20.33 -8.85
C ALA A 42 20.76 20.88 -9.39
N ASP A 43 20.78 22.10 -9.90
CA ASP A 43 22.04 22.77 -10.29
C ASP A 43 22.94 23.00 -9.05
N GLU A 44 22.55 23.94 -8.18
CA GLU A 44 23.19 24.21 -6.89
C GLU A 44 22.22 23.95 -5.71
N SER A 45 21.01 23.47 -6.03
CA SER A 45 19.94 23.25 -5.05
C SER A 45 20.10 21.89 -4.38
N LYS A 46 19.85 21.83 -3.06
CA LYS A 46 19.83 20.56 -2.32
C LYS A 46 18.57 19.74 -2.65
N ILE A 47 18.76 18.45 -2.79
CA ILE A 47 17.66 17.50 -3.02
C ILE A 47 17.13 17.00 -1.67
N ILE A 48 15.81 17.02 -1.53
CA ILE A 48 15.12 16.49 -0.34
C ILE A 48 14.08 15.47 -0.78
N VAL A 49 14.23 14.25 -0.27
CA VAL A 49 13.28 13.16 -0.49
C VAL A 49 12.46 12.94 0.77
N ILE A 50 11.15 13.10 0.67
CA ILE A 50 10.22 12.79 1.75
C ILE A 50 9.54 11.45 1.43
N THR A 51 9.81 10.45 2.25
CA THR A 51 9.34 9.07 2.04
C THR A 51 8.76 8.46 3.32
N THR A 52 8.53 7.16 3.36
CA THR A 52 8.15 6.47 4.60
C THR A 52 9.37 6.30 5.51
N ALA A 53 9.16 6.28 6.84
CA ALA A 53 10.26 6.05 7.79
C ALA A 53 11.06 4.79 7.43
N ARG A 54 10.36 3.74 7.01
CA ARG A 54 10.98 2.48 6.63
C ARG A 54 11.87 2.58 5.38
N LYS A 55 11.43 3.23 4.29
CA LYS A 55 12.26 3.40 3.09
C LYS A 55 13.48 4.25 3.37
N ARG A 56 13.37 5.25 4.27
CA ARG A 56 14.51 5.99 4.78
C ARG A 56 15.48 5.06 5.50
N ASP A 57 14.98 4.28 6.46
CA ASP A 57 15.83 3.44 7.33
C ASP A 57 16.45 2.24 6.58
N SER A 58 15.83 1.79 5.47
CA SER A 58 16.34 0.72 4.60
C SER A 58 17.33 1.19 3.53
N LEU A 59 17.63 2.49 3.48
CA LEU A 59 18.55 3.10 2.51
C LEU A 59 18.18 2.83 1.03
N GLU A 60 16.86 2.63 0.76
CA GLU A 60 16.40 2.37 -0.62
C GLU A 60 16.67 3.57 -1.55
N TRP A 61 16.51 4.78 -1.06
CA TRP A 61 16.73 5.98 -1.84
C TRP A 61 18.21 6.26 -2.09
N GLU A 62 19.06 6.05 -1.10
CA GLU A 62 20.50 6.13 -1.24
C GLU A 62 20.99 5.17 -2.33
N GLY A 63 20.43 3.95 -2.34
CA GLY A 63 20.71 2.96 -3.38
C GLY A 63 20.32 3.44 -4.79
N GLU A 64 19.19 4.17 -4.93
CA GLU A 64 18.76 4.71 -6.21
C GLU A 64 19.67 5.84 -6.69
N PHE A 65 20.09 6.77 -5.82
CA PHE A 65 21.02 7.84 -6.17
C PHE A 65 22.42 7.28 -6.50
N ALA A 66 22.94 6.32 -5.70
CA ALA A 66 24.22 5.65 -5.97
C ALA A 66 24.23 4.95 -7.33
N ALA A 67 23.12 4.27 -7.67
CA ALA A 67 23.01 3.60 -8.96
C ALA A 67 23.03 4.59 -10.15
N LEU A 68 22.66 5.84 -9.94
CA LEU A 68 22.74 6.93 -10.92
C LEU A 68 24.09 7.65 -10.90
N GLY A 69 25.02 7.25 -10.01
CA GLY A 69 26.36 7.84 -9.90
C GLY A 69 26.37 9.20 -9.18
N ALA A 70 25.33 9.50 -8.41
CA ALA A 70 25.24 10.75 -7.65
C ALA A 70 26.01 10.66 -6.33
N ASP A 71 26.58 11.80 -5.89
CA ASP A 71 27.13 11.94 -4.56
C ASP A 71 26.04 12.22 -3.54
N PHE A 72 26.17 11.64 -2.33
CA PHE A 72 25.12 11.70 -1.31
C PHE A 72 25.18 12.96 -0.44
N GLU A 73 26.27 13.71 -0.46
CA GLU A 73 26.42 14.87 0.42
C GLU A 73 25.34 15.96 0.21
N GLU A 74 24.71 15.97 -0.96
CA GLU A 74 23.69 16.96 -1.33
C GLU A 74 22.25 16.43 -1.24
N VAL A 75 22.05 15.17 -0.81
CA VAL A 75 20.72 14.54 -0.75
C VAL A 75 20.30 14.29 0.69
N THR A 76 19.19 14.88 1.09
CA THR A 76 18.55 14.62 2.39
C THR A 76 17.35 13.70 2.21
N ILE A 77 17.34 12.57 2.92
CA ILE A 77 16.22 11.63 2.91
C ILE A 77 15.55 11.63 4.27
N GLU A 78 14.25 11.97 4.31
CA GLU A 78 13.52 12.07 5.57
C GLU A 78 12.11 11.47 5.46
N SER A 79 11.54 11.13 6.60
CA SER A 79 10.21 10.56 6.68
C SER A 79 9.12 11.63 6.69
N TRP A 80 7.92 11.25 6.22
CA TRP A 80 6.72 12.07 6.31
C TRP A 80 6.44 12.59 7.73
N ASN A 81 6.86 11.87 8.77
CA ASN A 81 6.67 12.29 10.15
C ASN A 81 7.40 13.60 10.48
N ASN A 82 8.47 13.87 9.77
CA ASN A 82 9.34 15.04 9.98
C ASN A 82 9.19 16.10 8.88
N VAL A 83 8.24 15.97 7.95
CA VAL A 83 8.06 16.87 6.80
C VAL A 83 7.91 18.35 7.22
N ALA A 84 7.35 18.60 8.39
CA ALA A 84 7.18 19.95 8.92
C ALA A 84 8.49 20.74 9.11
N ARG A 85 9.63 20.05 9.27
CA ARG A 85 10.96 20.70 9.40
C ARG A 85 11.37 21.46 8.15
N PHE A 86 10.83 21.11 7.00
CA PHE A 86 11.17 21.67 5.71
C PHE A 86 10.17 22.73 5.22
N ALA A 87 9.17 23.05 6.03
CA ALA A 87 8.09 23.94 5.62
C ALA A 87 8.54 25.36 5.23
N ASP A 88 9.67 25.81 5.78
CA ASP A 88 10.24 27.16 5.53
C ASP A 88 11.50 27.09 4.65
N TYR A 89 11.72 25.98 3.93
CA TYR A 89 12.81 25.85 2.98
C TYR A 89 12.41 26.46 1.63
N HIS A 90 13.39 27.08 0.95
CA HIS A 90 13.23 27.76 -0.33
C HIS A 90 14.31 27.27 -1.31
N ASP A 91 14.00 27.28 -2.58
CA ASP A 91 14.94 26.98 -3.67
C ASP A 91 15.59 25.59 -3.57
N HIS A 92 14.80 24.59 -3.12
CA HIS A 92 15.20 23.20 -3.06
C HIS A 92 14.38 22.35 -4.04
N VAL A 93 14.88 21.13 -4.31
CA VAL A 93 14.20 20.13 -5.13
C VAL A 93 13.63 19.04 -4.24
N PHE A 94 12.31 18.89 -4.22
CA PHE A 94 11.62 17.91 -3.40
C PHE A 94 11.07 16.74 -4.22
N VAL A 95 11.30 15.54 -3.73
CA VAL A 95 10.62 14.32 -4.19
C VAL A 95 9.77 13.79 -3.05
N PHE A 96 8.46 13.81 -3.21
CA PHE A 96 7.51 13.23 -2.27
C PHE A 96 7.15 11.81 -2.70
N ASP A 97 7.65 10.83 -1.99
CA ASP A 97 7.41 9.42 -2.29
C ASP A 97 6.26 8.85 -1.45
N GLU A 98 5.42 8.05 -2.08
CA GLU A 98 4.19 7.50 -1.53
C GLU A 98 3.23 8.57 -1.02
N GLN A 99 2.33 9.00 -1.90
CA GLN A 99 1.38 10.08 -1.61
C GLN A 99 0.65 9.90 -0.27
N ARG A 100 0.89 10.86 0.63
CA ARG A 100 0.25 11.00 1.94
C ARG A 100 -0.51 12.34 2.06
N VAL A 101 -0.55 13.11 0.98
CA VAL A 101 -1.16 14.44 0.92
C VAL A 101 -2.64 14.36 0.55
N VAL A 102 -3.43 13.76 1.43
CA VAL A 102 -4.89 13.70 1.31
C VAL A 102 -5.55 14.36 2.53
N GLY A 103 -6.72 14.93 2.34
CA GLY A 103 -7.43 15.60 3.43
C GLY A 103 -6.90 17.00 3.75
N SER A 104 -6.71 17.32 5.05
CA SER A 104 -6.31 18.65 5.55
C SER A 104 -5.40 18.58 6.79
N GLY A 105 -4.75 17.46 7.01
CA GLY A 105 -3.87 17.22 8.17
C GLY A 105 -2.56 18.02 8.13
N ALA A 106 -1.72 17.83 9.15
CA ALA A 106 -0.45 18.54 9.28
C ALA A 106 0.48 18.31 8.09
N TRP A 107 0.55 17.10 7.55
CA TRP A 107 1.38 16.78 6.39
C TRP A 107 0.95 17.57 5.15
N VAL A 108 -0.37 17.72 4.92
CA VAL A 108 -0.88 18.53 3.80
C VAL A 108 -0.49 20.00 3.96
N LYS A 109 -0.59 20.53 5.16
CA LYS A 109 -0.20 21.93 5.45
C LYS A 109 1.28 22.18 5.18
N SER A 110 2.15 21.26 5.63
CA SER A 110 3.59 21.31 5.38
C SER A 110 3.90 21.19 3.89
N PHE A 111 3.27 20.21 3.20
CA PHE A 111 3.43 20.03 1.76
C PHE A 111 3.07 21.31 0.98
N LEU A 112 1.95 21.94 1.29
CA LEU A 112 1.53 23.17 0.58
C LEU A 112 2.52 24.32 0.78
N LYS A 113 3.06 24.50 1.99
CA LYS A 113 4.10 25.49 2.25
C LYS A 113 5.39 25.21 1.47
N ILE A 114 5.83 23.95 1.47
CA ILE A 114 7.02 23.53 0.71
C ILE A 114 6.80 23.78 -0.78
N ALA A 115 5.65 23.36 -1.31
CA ALA A 115 5.33 23.45 -2.73
C ALA A 115 5.26 24.89 -3.26
N GLU A 116 5.03 25.88 -2.39
CA GLU A 116 4.93 27.30 -2.75
C GLU A 116 6.28 27.87 -3.19
N ASN A 117 7.40 27.42 -2.58
CA ASN A 117 8.72 28.04 -2.76
C ASN A 117 9.80 27.09 -3.29
N ASN A 118 9.41 25.89 -3.70
CA ASN A 118 10.37 24.87 -4.10
C ASN A 118 9.90 24.13 -5.37
N GLN A 119 10.85 23.53 -6.08
CA GLN A 119 10.50 22.56 -7.12
C GLN A 119 10.11 21.23 -6.49
N TRP A 120 9.08 20.58 -7.03
CA TRP A 120 8.63 19.32 -6.44
C TRP A 120 7.94 18.40 -7.43
N ILE A 121 8.09 17.11 -7.22
CA ILE A 121 7.24 16.07 -7.79
C ILE A 121 6.72 15.15 -6.69
N LEU A 122 5.65 14.42 -7.00
CA LEU A 122 5.10 13.40 -6.13
C LEU A 122 5.05 12.06 -6.86
N LEU A 123 5.40 10.98 -6.17
CA LEU A 123 5.37 9.61 -6.68
C LEU A 123 4.21 8.86 -6.04
N SER A 124 3.39 8.19 -6.84
CA SER A 124 2.27 7.41 -6.33
C SER A 124 1.91 6.24 -7.24
N ALA A 125 1.52 5.12 -6.62
CA ALA A 125 0.82 4.05 -7.34
C ALA A 125 -0.69 4.32 -7.41
N THR A 126 -1.23 5.10 -6.46
CA THR A 126 -2.66 5.39 -6.29
C THR A 126 -2.85 6.86 -5.89
N PRO A 127 -2.84 7.80 -6.85
CA PRO A 127 -2.80 9.23 -6.57
C PRO A 127 -4.08 9.78 -5.91
N GLY A 128 -5.19 9.06 -5.94
CA GLY A 128 -6.44 9.41 -5.28
C GLY A 128 -7.62 8.63 -5.84
N ASP A 129 -8.61 8.37 -5.01
CA ASP A 129 -9.83 7.61 -5.36
C ASP A 129 -11.02 8.55 -5.60
N VAL A 130 -11.04 9.69 -4.92
CA VAL A 130 -12.10 10.71 -5.04
C VAL A 130 -11.50 12.09 -5.29
N TRP A 131 -12.31 13.01 -5.82
CA TRP A 131 -11.83 14.36 -6.14
C TRP A 131 -11.25 15.12 -4.95
N LEU A 132 -11.75 14.85 -3.75
CA LEU A 132 -11.21 15.43 -2.51
C LEU A 132 -9.76 15.05 -2.23
N ASP A 133 -9.28 13.92 -2.74
CA ASP A 133 -7.89 13.47 -2.57
C ASP A 133 -6.93 14.32 -3.41
N TYR A 134 -7.41 14.89 -4.51
CA TYR A 134 -6.63 15.74 -5.41
C TYR A 134 -6.58 17.21 -4.97
N VAL A 135 -7.41 17.63 -4.01
CA VAL A 135 -7.50 19.05 -3.62
C VAL A 135 -6.16 19.64 -3.20
N PRO A 136 -5.32 18.99 -2.38
CA PRO A 136 -4.01 19.54 -2.04
C PRO A 136 -3.10 19.73 -3.28
N LEU A 137 -3.14 18.79 -4.22
CA LEU A 137 -2.36 18.87 -5.47
C LEU A 137 -2.87 19.99 -6.38
N PHE A 138 -4.18 20.19 -6.43
CA PHE A 138 -4.78 21.27 -7.19
C PHE A 138 -4.44 22.65 -6.60
N ILE A 139 -4.39 22.77 -5.26
CA ILE A 139 -3.96 23.99 -4.58
C ILE A 139 -2.48 24.26 -4.85
N ALA A 140 -1.62 23.26 -4.68
CA ALA A 140 -0.18 23.38 -4.93
C ALA A 140 0.14 23.76 -6.39
N ASN A 141 -0.74 23.42 -7.33
CA ASN A 141 -0.65 23.83 -8.75
C ASN A 141 -1.41 25.15 -9.06
N GLY A 142 -1.88 25.88 -8.05
CA GLY A 142 -2.54 27.17 -8.23
C GLY A 142 -3.93 27.15 -8.86
N TYR A 143 -4.58 25.97 -8.95
CA TYR A 143 -5.94 25.89 -9.53
C TYR A 143 -7.01 26.38 -8.57
N TYR A 144 -6.74 26.39 -7.28
CA TYR A 144 -7.59 26.89 -6.21
C TYR A 144 -6.74 27.53 -5.11
N LYS A 145 -7.26 28.56 -4.47
CA LYS A 145 -6.59 29.22 -3.34
C LYS A 145 -6.56 28.30 -2.09
N ASN A 146 -7.62 27.56 -1.88
CA ASN A 146 -7.78 26.70 -0.70
C ASN A 146 -8.89 25.67 -0.91
N ARG A 147 -9.06 24.78 0.09
CA ARG A 147 -10.08 23.71 0.08
C ARG A 147 -11.52 24.26 0.08
N THR A 148 -11.76 25.40 0.70
CA THR A 148 -13.09 26.04 0.76
C THR A 148 -13.53 26.45 -0.63
N GLU A 149 -12.70 27.14 -1.38
CA GLU A 149 -12.98 27.53 -2.75
C GLU A 149 -13.29 26.33 -3.66
N PHE A 150 -12.52 25.23 -3.52
CA PHE A 150 -12.82 24.00 -4.24
C PHE A 150 -14.20 23.44 -3.85
N ALA A 151 -14.51 23.40 -2.55
CA ALA A 151 -15.75 22.85 -2.06
C ALA A 151 -16.98 23.66 -2.51
N GLU A 152 -16.89 24.98 -2.46
CA GLU A 152 -17.93 25.90 -2.92
C GLU A 152 -18.24 25.75 -4.41
N ARG A 153 -17.18 25.54 -5.22
CA ARG A 153 -17.33 25.40 -6.68
C ARG A 153 -17.80 24.02 -7.11
N HIS A 154 -17.35 22.96 -6.43
CA HIS A 154 -17.43 21.61 -6.98
C HIS A 154 -18.17 20.60 -6.11
N ILE A 155 -18.57 20.93 -4.88
CA ILE A 155 -19.21 19.96 -3.99
C ILE A 155 -20.67 20.32 -3.69
N VAL A 156 -21.56 19.38 -3.96
CA VAL A 156 -22.91 19.40 -3.41
C VAL A 156 -22.93 18.47 -2.19
N TRP A 157 -23.12 19.05 -1.02
CA TRP A 157 -23.17 18.28 0.22
C TRP A 157 -24.53 17.59 0.41
N ASP A 158 -24.51 16.42 1.05
CA ASP A 158 -25.72 15.74 1.48
C ASP A 158 -26.26 16.42 2.75
N ARG A 159 -27.39 17.12 2.62
CA ARG A 159 -28.03 17.88 3.71
C ARG A 159 -28.64 16.99 4.79
N PHE A 160 -28.87 15.71 4.51
CA PHE A 160 -29.46 14.76 5.44
C PHE A 160 -28.44 13.90 6.17
N ALA A 161 -27.16 13.97 5.81
CA ALA A 161 -26.12 13.22 6.46
C ALA A 161 -25.75 13.85 7.82
N LYS A 162 -25.56 13.01 8.85
CA LYS A 162 -25.14 13.45 10.19
C LYS A 162 -23.77 14.15 10.21
N TYR A 163 -22.91 13.82 9.24
CA TYR A 163 -21.57 14.41 9.06
C TYR A 163 -21.42 14.89 7.62
N PRO A 164 -20.53 15.87 7.34
CA PRO A 164 -20.31 16.33 5.97
C PRO A 164 -20.02 15.17 5.02
N LYS A 165 -20.95 14.90 4.12
CA LYS A 165 -20.87 13.84 3.12
C LYS A 165 -21.10 14.44 1.73
N VAL A 166 -20.22 14.14 0.80
CA VAL A 166 -20.40 14.56 -0.60
C VAL A 166 -21.55 13.78 -1.20
N LYS A 167 -22.56 14.51 -1.71
CA LYS A 167 -23.67 13.95 -2.46
C LYS A 167 -23.29 13.75 -3.94
N ARG A 168 -22.65 14.76 -4.53
CA ARG A 168 -22.12 14.71 -5.90
C ARG A 168 -21.09 15.81 -6.12
N TYR A 169 -20.29 15.64 -7.15
CA TYR A 169 -19.39 16.67 -7.63
C TYR A 169 -19.97 17.40 -8.84
N LEU A 170 -19.63 18.68 -8.99
CA LEU A 170 -19.96 19.55 -10.13
C LEU A 170 -18.71 19.71 -11.02
N ASP A 171 -18.92 20.06 -12.29
CA ASP A 171 -17.89 20.35 -13.27
C ASP A 171 -16.80 19.26 -13.36
N THR A 172 -17.19 18.00 -13.27
CA THR A 172 -16.26 16.86 -13.27
C THR A 172 -15.36 16.81 -14.51
N GLY A 173 -15.83 17.36 -15.65
CA GLY A 173 -15.01 17.49 -16.86
C GLY A 173 -13.81 18.42 -16.68
N LEU A 174 -14.00 19.55 -15.95
CA LEU A 174 -12.90 20.46 -15.61
C LEU A 174 -11.93 19.80 -14.61
N LEU A 175 -12.47 19.10 -13.60
CA LEU A 175 -11.64 18.39 -12.64
C LEU A 175 -10.80 17.31 -13.33
N GLU A 176 -11.39 16.58 -14.27
CA GLU A 176 -10.68 15.59 -15.07
C GLU A 176 -9.57 16.22 -15.92
N ALA A 177 -9.84 17.34 -16.59
CA ALA A 177 -8.85 18.06 -17.37
C ALA A 177 -7.66 18.55 -16.50
N ARG A 178 -7.92 19.04 -15.29
CA ARG A 178 -6.88 19.43 -14.32
C ARG A 178 -6.10 18.22 -13.83
N ARG A 179 -6.77 17.13 -13.50
CA ARG A 179 -6.13 15.87 -13.11
C ARG A 179 -5.16 15.38 -14.17
N ARG A 180 -5.59 15.32 -15.43
CA ARG A 180 -4.72 14.92 -16.56
C ARG A 180 -3.49 15.82 -16.73
N LYS A 181 -3.61 17.10 -16.43
CA LYS A 181 -2.47 18.03 -16.52
C LYS A 181 -1.40 17.77 -15.46
N ILE A 182 -1.77 17.29 -14.28
CA ILE A 182 -0.82 17.06 -13.18
C ILE A 182 -0.30 15.61 -13.13
N LEU A 183 -0.99 14.64 -13.71
CA LEU A 183 -0.57 13.23 -13.70
C LEU A 183 0.33 12.93 -14.89
N VAL A 184 1.47 12.30 -14.60
CA VAL A 184 2.37 11.70 -15.60
C VAL A 184 2.26 10.18 -15.44
N PRO A 185 1.56 9.49 -16.35
CA PRO A 185 1.48 8.03 -16.29
C PRO A 185 2.81 7.41 -16.70
N MET A 186 3.23 6.41 -15.96
CA MET A 186 4.38 5.57 -16.26
C MET A 186 3.92 4.11 -16.31
N PRO A 187 3.25 3.69 -17.38
CA PRO A 187 2.85 2.31 -17.56
C PRO A 187 4.11 1.47 -17.79
N ALA A 188 4.38 0.54 -16.88
CA ALA A 188 5.42 -0.45 -17.11
C ALA A 188 4.77 -1.68 -17.75
N GLU A 189 5.26 -2.09 -18.91
CA GLU A 189 4.94 -3.39 -19.45
C GLU A 189 5.52 -4.45 -18.51
N ARG A 190 4.64 -5.28 -17.98
CA ARG A 190 5.06 -6.39 -17.11
C ARG A 190 5.32 -7.59 -17.99
N HIS A 191 6.50 -8.18 -17.85
CA HIS A 191 6.81 -9.48 -18.44
C HIS A 191 6.15 -10.63 -17.67
N THR A 192 5.50 -10.31 -16.53
CA THR A 192 4.88 -11.26 -15.63
C THR A 192 3.38 -11.40 -15.88
N ARG A 193 2.86 -12.62 -15.70
CA ARG A 193 1.43 -12.93 -15.65
C ARG A 193 1.03 -13.31 -14.23
N ARG A 194 0.05 -12.61 -13.68
CA ARG A 194 -0.52 -12.89 -12.34
C ARG A 194 -1.61 -13.94 -12.43
N ASN A 195 -1.37 -15.11 -11.87
CA ASN A 195 -2.34 -16.20 -11.77
C ASN A 195 -2.95 -16.19 -10.37
N ARG A 196 -4.19 -15.72 -10.24
CA ARG A 196 -4.91 -15.63 -8.96
C ARG A 196 -5.86 -16.80 -8.79
N SER A 197 -5.78 -17.50 -7.65
CA SER A 197 -6.64 -18.62 -7.28
C SER A 197 -7.27 -18.35 -5.91
N TYR A 198 -8.58 -18.45 -5.85
CA TYR A 198 -9.35 -18.32 -4.61
C TYR A 198 -9.64 -19.73 -4.09
N ILE A 199 -9.16 -20.04 -2.89
CA ILE A 199 -9.24 -21.38 -2.31
C ILE A 199 -10.22 -21.34 -1.14
N PRO A 200 -11.35 -22.09 -1.23
CA PRO A 200 -12.31 -22.14 -0.15
C PRO A 200 -11.75 -22.92 1.04
N MET A 201 -11.96 -22.39 2.24
CA MET A 201 -11.50 -22.95 3.51
C MET A 201 -12.68 -23.29 4.39
N GLU A 202 -12.52 -24.34 5.18
CA GLU A 202 -13.48 -24.72 6.21
C GLU A 202 -13.47 -23.75 7.38
N TYR A 203 -14.52 -23.77 8.19
CA TYR A 203 -14.61 -23.06 9.46
C TYR A 203 -15.72 -23.65 10.35
N ASP A 204 -15.64 -23.44 11.65
CA ASP A 204 -16.66 -23.86 12.61
C ASP A 204 -17.89 -22.96 12.49
N LYS A 205 -18.93 -23.44 11.80
CA LYS A 205 -20.17 -22.69 11.55
C LYS A 205 -20.97 -22.45 12.83
N GLU A 206 -20.99 -23.42 13.75
CA GLU A 206 -21.73 -23.31 15.01
C GLU A 206 -21.11 -22.25 15.93
N MET A 207 -19.79 -22.27 16.07
CA MET A 207 -19.05 -21.26 16.80
C MET A 207 -19.23 -19.87 16.15
N TYR A 208 -19.12 -19.78 14.83
CA TYR A 208 -19.31 -18.54 14.09
C TYR A 208 -20.70 -17.91 14.37
N GLU A 209 -21.78 -18.71 14.25
CA GLU A 209 -23.14 -18.27 14.54
C GLU A 209 -23.33 -17.87 16.01
N SER A 210 -22.72 -18.62 16.93
CA SER A 210 -22.75 -18.28 18.35
C SER A 210 -22.12 -16.92 18.63
N ILE A 211 -20.95 -16.64 18.04
CA ILE A 211 -20.29 -15.32 18.16
C ILE A 211 -21.16 -14.21 17.58
N ALA A 212 -21.71 -14.42 16.38
CA ALA A 212 -22.53 -13.42 15.70
C ALA A 212 -23.79 -13.06 16.51
N LYS A 213 -24.47 -14.05 17.09
CA LYS A 213 -25.72 -13.88 17.86
C LYS A 213 -25.47 -13.36 19.27
N LYS A 214 -24.55 -14.00 20.02
CA LYS A 214 -24.34 -13.71 21.45
C LYS A 214 -23.39 -12.57 21.70
N ARG A 215 -22.49 -12.26 20.76
CA ARG A 215 -21.44 -11.25 20.86
C ARG A 215 -20.52 -11.44 22.08
N VAL A 216 -20.26 -12.71 22.40
CA VAL A 216 -19.39 -13.16 23.51
C VAL A 216 -18.20 -13.88 22.91
N ASP A 217 -17.02 -13.61 23.44
CA ASP A 217 -15.78 -14.27 23.06
C ASP A 217 -15.79 -15.71 23.60
N PRO A 218 -15.78 -16.75 22.72
CA PRO A 218 -15.85 -18.13 23.17
C PRO A 218 -14.58 -18.62 23.88
N TRP A 219 -13.46 -17.90 23.75
CA TRP A 219 -12.18 -18.28 24.38
C TRP A 219 -12.01 -17.67 25.77
N THR A 220 -12.65 -16.52 26.04
CA THR A 220 -12.54 -15.82 27.34
C THR A 220 -13.87 -15.81 28.13
N GLY A 221 -15.00 -16.00 27.46
CA GLY A 221 -16.33 -15.87 28.04
C GLY A 221 -16.81 -14.43 28.20
N GLU A 222 -16.02 -13.44 27.79
CA GLU A 222 -16.32 -12.03 27.97
C GLU A 222 -17.10 -11.45 26.77
N PRO A 223 -18.02 -10.49 26.99
CA PRO A 223 -18.75 -9.85 25.90
C PRO A 223 -17.82 -8.92 25.10
N TYR A 224 -17.95 -8.91 23.76
CA TYR A 224 -17.23 -7.98 22.92
C TYR A 224 -17.72 -6.54 23.12
N ARG A 225 -16.79 -5.62 23.36
CA ARG A 225 -17.09 -4.22 23.69
C ARG A 225 -17.53 -3.36 22.50
N ASN A 226 -17.18 -3.75 21.28
CA ASN A 226 -17.42 -2.96 20.08
C ASN A 226 -17.44 -3.83 18.79
N ALA A 227 -17.76 -3.21 17.66
CA ALA A 227 -17.80 -3.86 16.37
C ALA A 227 -16.47 -4.51 15.95
N ALA A 228 -15.36 -3.86 16.23
CA ALA A 228 -14.02 -4.40 15.92
C ALA A 228 -13.74 -5.68 16.70
N GLY A 229 -14.13 -5.76 17.97
CA GLY A 229 -14.02 -6.97 18.77
C GLY A 229 -14.85 -8.12 18.22
N VAL A 230 -16.10 -7.87 17.81
CA VAL A 230 -16.94 -8.89 17.16
C VAL A 230 -16.30 -9.38 15.86
N CYS A 231 -15.88 -8.48 14.98
CA CYS A 231 -15.20 -8.82 13.73
C CYS A 231 -13.90 -9.62 13.97
N TYR A 232 -13.11 -9.23 14.98
CA TYR A 232 -11.93 -9.98 15.38
C TYR A 232 -12.25 -11.41 15.81
N GLY A 233 -13.28 -11.59 16.66
CA GLY A 233 -13.73 -12.93 17.11
C GLY A 233 -14.22 -13.80 15.97
N LEU A 234 -15.04 -13.24 15.06
CA LEU A 234 -15.50 -13.94 13.87
C LEU A 234 -14.33 -14.36 12.97
N ARG A 235 -13.37 -13.45 12.73
CA ARG A 235 -12.16 -13.78 11.97
C ARG A 235 -11.29 -14.82 12.67
N LYS A 236 -11.15 -14.75 14.00
CA LYS A 236 -10.39 -15.74 14.74
C LYS A 236 -11.04 -17.13 14.61
N CYS A 237 -12.37 -17.22 14.69
CA CYS A 237 -13.10 -18.46 14.44
C CYS A 237 -12.79 -19.04 13.03
N VAL A 238 -12.91 -18.21 12.01
CA VAL A 238 -12.72 -18.62 10.60
C VAL A 238 -11.27 -18.95 10.28
N ASN A 239 -10.33 -18.11 10.71
CA ASN A 239 -8.92 -18.21 10.31
C ASN A 239 -8.12 -19.21 11.17
N SER A 240 -8.68 -19.69 12.29
CA SER A 240 -8.03 -20.72 13.11
C SER A 240 -8.32 -22.15 12.65
N ASP A 241 -9.13 -22.33 11.61
CA ASP A 241 -9.41 -23.66 11.08
C ASP A 241 -8.16 -24.31 10.49
N ARG A 242 -7.97 -25.59 10.78
CA ARG A 242 -6.79 -26.37 10.38
C ARG A 242 -6.63 -26.49 8.86
N SER A 243 -7.73 -26.45 8.11
CA SER A 243 -7.70 -26.52 6.65
C SER A 243 -6.76 -25.50 6.04
N ARG A 244 -6.62 -24.30 6.63
CA ARG A 244 -5.75 -23.23 6.14
C ARG A 244 -4.27 -23.60 6.23
N VAL A 245 -3.80 -24.07 7.38
CA VAL A 245 -2.40 -24.44 7.55
C VAL A 245 -2.06 -25.71 6.76
N ASP A 246 -3.00 -26.64 6.65
CA ASP A 246 -2.81 -27.87 5.86
C ASP A 246 -2.70 -27.55 4.35
N HIS A 247 -3.46 -26.58 3.84
CA HIS A 247 -3.28 -26.08 2.47
C HIS A 247 -1.93 -25.41 2.26
N ILE A 248 -1.42 -24.66 3.24
CA ILE A 248 -0.06 -24.09 3.13
C ILE A 248 0.97 -25.21 3.02
N ARG A 249 0.85 -26.28 3.82
CA ARG A 249 1.75 -27.46 3.71
C ARG A 249 1.74 -28.03 2.30
N LEU A 250 0.56 -28.17 1.69
CA LEU A 250 0.43 -28.67 0.31
C LEU A 250 1.10 -27.74 -0.70
N VAL A 251 0.87 -26.42 -0.58
CA VAL A 251 1.49 -25.43 -1.46
C VAL A 251 3.01 -25.41 -1.28
N ALA A 252 3.51 -25.41 -0.04
CA ALA A 252 4.94 -25.38 0.28
C ALA A 252 5.68 -26.61 -0.27
N ARG A 253 5.11 -27.80 -0.15
CA ARG A 253 5.69 -29.03 -0.73
C ARG A 253 5.77 -28.98 -2.26
N LYS A 254 4.80 -28.34 -2.91
CA LYS A 254 4.74 -28.21 -4.38
C LYS A 254 5.63 -27.09 -4.90
N ARG A 255 5.64 -25.91 -4.25
CA ARG A 255 6.29 -24.71 -4.72
C ARG A 255 7.68 -24.47 -4.12
N LYS A 256 8.02 -25.18 -3.05
CA LYS A 256 9.29 -25.09 -2.30
C LYS A 256 9.52 -23.76 -1.59
N LYS A 257 9.43 -22.63 -2.31
CA LYS A 257 9.62 -21.28 -1.78
C LYS A 257 8.31 -20.52 -1.84
N LEU A 258 7.82 -20.01 -0.73
CA LEU A 258 6.60 -19.21 -0.74
C LEU A 258 6.58 -18.15 0.37
N VAL A 259 5.92 -17.05 0.08
CA VAL A 259 5.59 -15.99 1.03
C VAL A 259 4.16 -16.19 1.50
N VAL A 260 3.93 -16.08 2.80
CA VAL A 260 2.60 -16.18 3.41
C VAL A 260 2.26 -14.86 4.11
N PHE A 261 1.26 -14.13 3.61
CA PHE A 261 0.76 -12.93 4.27
C PHE A 261 -0.31 -13.26 5.28
N TYR A 262 -0.23 -12.65 6.47
CA TYR A 262 -1.17 -12.81 7.56
C TYR A 262 -1.50 -11.46 8.23
N ASN A 263 -2.64 -11.38 8.97
CA ASN A 263 -3.08 -10.16 9.65
C ASN A 263 -2.76 -10.16 11.15
N PHE A 264 -3.11 -11.22 11.87
CA PHE A 264 -3.17 -11.24 13.33
C PHE A 264 -2.14 -12.16 13.97
N ASN A 265 -1.77 -11.88 15.23
CA ASN A 265 -0.79 -12.67 15.95
C ASN A 265 -1.24 -14.14 16.15
N TYR A 266 -2.55 -14.41 16.38
CA TYR A 266 -3.04 -15.79 16.46
C TYR A 266 -2.85 -16.57 15.14
N GLU A 267 -2.93 -15.88 13.98
CA GLU A 267 -2.62 -16.51 12.68
C GLU A 267 -1.13 -16.85 12.59
N ARG A 268 -0.27 -15.92 13.05
CA ARG A 268 1.17 -16.17 13.16
C ARG A 268 1.48 -17.40 14.03
N ASP A 269 0.86 -17.48 15.19
CA ASP A 269 1.11 -18.57 16.13
C ASP A 269 0.74 -19.94 15.52
N ILE A 270 -0.34 -20.01 14.76
CA ILE A 270 -0.72 -21.22 14.00
C ILE A 270 0.30 -21.49 12.88
N LEU A 271 0.73 -20.46 12.17
CA LEU A 271 1.69 -20.58 11.05
C LEU A 271 3.08 -21.01 11.52
N LEU A 272 3.47 -20.70 12.75
CA LEU A 272 4.75 -21.13 13.32
C LEU A 272 4.84 -22.65 13.51
N GLU A 273 3.73 -23.40 13.53
CA GLU A 273 3.73 -24.87 13.50
C GLU A 273 4.41 -25.42 12.24
N LEU A 274 4.49 -24.64 11.16
CA LEU A 274 5.21 -25.03 9.94
C LEU A 274 6.72 -25.22 10.16
N ARG A 275 7.28 -24.68 11.24
CA ARG A 275 8.71 -24.85 11.61
C ARG A 275 9.11 -26.31 11.83
N ASP A 276 8.16 -27.17 12.15
CA ASP A 276 8.40 -28.61 12.34
C ASP A 276 8.74 -29.31 11.01
N GLU A 277 8.33 -28.73 9.87
CA GLU A 277 8.45 -29.35 8.54
C GLU A 277 9.26 -28.53 7.54
N PHE A 278 9.34 -27.20 7.72
CA PHE A 278 9.94 -26.26 6.77
C PHE A 278 10.89 -25.29 7.43
N ASN A 279 11.85 -24.77 6.65
CA ASN A 279 12.63 -23.62 7.07
C ASN A 279 11.74 -22.37 7.04
N VAL A 280 11.29 -21.91 8.22
CA VAL A 280 10.38 -20.79 8.37
C VAL A 280 11.11 -19.58 8.95
N ALA A 281 11.04 -18.47 8.26
CA ALA A 281 11.47 -17.17 8.75
C ALA A 281 10.30 -16.17 8.71
N GLU A 282 10.41 -15.03 9.42
CA GLU A 282 9.31 -14.10 9.56
C GLU A 282 9.71 -12.63 9.44
N TRP A 283 8.74 -11.84 8.95
CA TRP A 283 8.83 -10.40 8.88
C TRP A 283 7.55 -9.78 9.45
N ASN A 284 7.68 -9.13 10.60
CA ASN A 284 6.57 -8.46 11.29
C ASN A 284 7.05 -7.21 12.02
N GLY A 285 6.21 -6.58 12.82
CA GLY A 285 6.54 -5.35 13.55
C GLY A 285 7.69 -5.47 14.56
N HIS A 286 8.11 -6.68 14.92
CA HIS A 286 9.14 -6.95 15.92
C HIS A 286 10.34 -7.71 15.34
N ASN A 287 10.10 -8.66 14.42
CA ASN A 287 11.10 -9.53 13.85
C ASN A 287 11.28 -9.23 12.35
N HIS A 288 12.51 -9.00 11.93
CA HIS A 288 12.90 -8.73 10.54
C HIS A 288 13.96 -9.73 10.10
N GLU A 289 13.62 -11.03 10.08
CA GLU A 289 14.54 -12.07 9.67
C GLU A 289 14.84 -11.97 8.16
N PRO A 290 16.06 -12.28 7.71
CA PRO A 290 16.35 -12.32 6.28
C PRO A 290 15.59 -13.46 5.60
N ILE A 291 15.34 -13.33 4.29
CA ILE A 291 14.78 -14.43 3.49
C ILE A 291 15.79 -15.59 3.52
N PRO A 292 15.35 -16.83 3.83
CA PRO A 292 16.27 -17.97 3.88
C PRO A 292 16.90 -18.25 2.52
N SER A 293 18.21 -18.53 2.53
CA SER A 293 18.99 -18.86 1.31
C SER A 293 18.87 -20.31 0.86
N THR A 294 18.05 -21.13 1.54
CA THR A 294 17.84 -22.55 1.23
C THR A 294 16.92 -22.74 0.01
N ASP A 295 16.94 -23.97 -0.56
CA ASP A 295 16.11 -24.31 -1.72
C ASP A 295 14.61 -24.42 -1.42
N SER A 296 14.26 -24.56 -0.14
CA SER A 296 12.87 -24.64 0.32
C SER A 296 12.68 -23.86 1.61
N TRP A 297 11.67 -22.97 1.63
CA TRP A 297 11.34 -22.15 2.78
C TRP A 297 9.92 -21.60 2.72
N VAL A 298 9.39 -21.22 3.88
CA VAL A 298 8.16 -20.47 4.06
C VAL A 298 8.49 -19.16 4.76
N TYR A 299 8.13 -18.03 4.16
CA TYR A 299 8.40 -16.71 4.71
C TYR A 299 7.12 -16.03 5.15
N LEU A 300 6.94 -15.91 6.46
CA LEU A 300 5.72 -15.34 7.06
C LEU A 300 5.83 -13.82 7.13
N VAL A 301 4.86 -13.12 6.54
CA VAL A 301 4.88 -11.67 6.45
C VAL A 301 3.59 -11.07 7.00
N GLN A 302 3.69 -10.26 8.05
CA GLN A 302 2.54 -9.52 8.55
C GLN A 302 2.21 -8.35 7.60
N TYR A 303 0.94 -8.19 7.22
CA TYR A 303 0.54 -7.14 6.28
C TYR A 303 0.97 -5.74 6.70
N THR A 304 0.83 -5.39 7.98
CA THR A 304 1.19 -4.08 8.50
C THR A 304 2.69 -3.76 8.39
N ALA A 305 3.52 -4.80 8.38
CA ALA A 305 4.98 -4.67 8.28
C ALA A 305 5.52 -4.95 6.87
N GLY A 306 4.87 -5.81 6.10
CA GLY A 306 5.38 -6.32 4.82
C GLY A 306 4.71 -5.77 3.56
N ALA A 307 3.54 -5.09 3.70
CA ALA A 307 2.90 -4.48 2.54
C ALA A 307 3.68 -3.28 1.99
N GLU A 308 4.55 -2.65 2.79
CA GLU A 308 5.42 -1.55 2.38
C GLU A 308 6.90 -1.88 2.62
N GLY A 309 7.82 -1.42 1.74
CA GLY A 309 9.27 -1.42 1.97
C GLY A 309 9.94 -2.80 2.11
N TRP A 310 9.41 -3.87 1.51
CA TRP A 310 10.00 -5.20 1.47
C TRP A 310 9.77 -5.82 0.08
N ASN A 311 10.74 -6.55 -0.44
CA ASN A 311 10.68 -7.17 -1.76
C ASN A 311 11.23 -8.59 -1.71
N CYS A 312 10.69 -9.48 -2.54
CA CYS A 312 11.21 -10.80 -2.73
C CYS A 312 11.11 -11.20 -4.21
N VAL A 313 12.23 -11.41 -4.84
CA VAL A 313 12.30 -11.91 -6.23
C VAL A 313 12.76 -13.37 -6.30
N GLU A 314 12.85 -14.04 -5.16
CA GLU A 314 13.32 -15.42 -5.04
C GLU A 314 12.20 -16.46 -5.12
N THR A 315 10.94 -16.03 -5.16
CA THR A 315 9.77 -16.89 -5.31
C THR A 315 8.78 -16.33 -6.31
N ASP A 316 8.04 -17.22 -6.94
CA ASP A 316 6.91 -16.95 -7.82
C ASP A 316 5.56 -17.01 -7.09
N THR A 317 5.53 -17.30 -5.77
CA THR A 317 4.31 -17.70 -5.07
C THR A 317 4.05 -16.91 -3.79
N ILE A 318 2.85 -16.34 -3.70
CA ILE A 318 2.30 -15.76 -2.45
C ILE A 318 1.03 -16.52 -2.06
N VAL A 319 0.89 -16.79 -0.76
CA VAL A 319 -0.35 -17.21 -0.12
C VAL A 319 -0.86 -16.10 0.78
N PHE A 320 -2.08 -15.68 0.59
CA PHE A 320 -2.82 -14.80 1.49
C PHE A 320 -3.62 -15.69 2.45
N TYR A 321 -3.08 -15.91 3.64
CA TYR A 321 -3.69 -16.76 4.67
C TYR A 321 -5.08 -16.29 5.08
N SER A 322 -5.24 -14.97 5.15
CA SER A 322 -6.51 -14.29 5.33
C SER A 322 -6.53 -12.98 4.55
N LEU A 323 -7.70 -12.54 4.10
CA LEU A 323 -7.82 -11.28 3.35
C LEU A 323 -7.57 -10.07 4.26
N ASN A 324 -6.85 -9.07 3.77
CA ASN A 324 -6.78 -7.77 4.43
C ASN A 324 -8.05 -6.96 4.14
N TYR A 325 -8.42 -6.03 5.03
CA TYR A 325 -9.59 -5.16 4.88
C TYR A 325 -9.45 -4.12 3.75
N SER A 326 -8.23 -3.89 3.25
CA SER A 326 -7.94 -2.87 2.26
C SER A 326 -7.44 -3.47 0.95
N TRP A 327 -8.12 -3.15 -0.15
CA TRP A 327 -7.65 -3.49 -1.49
C TRP A 327 -6.23 -2.97 -1.77
N LYS A 328 -5.92 -1.75 -1.33
CA LYS A 328 -4.59 -1.15 -1.54
C LYS A 328 -3.47 -1.97 -0.89
N ILE A 329 -3.71 -2.47 0.31
CA ILE A 329 -2.72 -3.31 1.03
C ILE A 329 -2.52 -4.65 0.30
N LEU A 330 -3.60 -5.27 -0.18
CA LEU A 330 -3.51 -6.50 -0.96
C LEU A 330 -2.74 -6.29 -2.28
N GLU A 331 -3.05 -5.24 -3.04
CA GLU A 331 -2.34 -4.90 -4.27
C GLU A 331 -0.84 -4.61 -4.02
N GLN A 332 -0.52 -3.92 -2.92
CA GLN A 332 0.86 -3.70 -2.51
C GLN A 332 1.57 -5.01 -2.15
N ALA A 333 0.89 -5.91 -1.44
CA ALA A 333 1.43 -7.22 -1.09
C ALA A 333 1.67 -8.10 -2.32
N GLU A 334 0.76 -8.13 -3.31
CA GLU A 334 1.00 -8.80 -4.59
C GLU A 334 2.25 -8.26 -5.29
N GLY A 335 2.45 -6.95 -5.24
CA GLY A 335 3.61 -6.28 -5.86
C GLY A 335 4.95 -6.64 -5.21
N ARG A 336 5.00 -7.40 -4.11
CA ARG A 336 6.27 -7.75 -3.44
C ARG A 336 7.11 -8.75 -4.22
N ILE A 337 6.49 -9.63 -5.00
CA ILE A 337 7.18 -10.57 -5.91
C ILE A 337 7.09 -10.12 -7.38
N ASP A 338 6.14 -9.25 -7.72
CA ASP A 338 5.93 -8.75 -9.07
C ASP A 338 6.78 -7.50 -9.33
N ARG A 339 8.06 -7.72 -9.58
CA ARG A 339 9.06 -6.70 -9.81
C ARG A 339 9.62 -6.77 -11.23
N ILE A 340 10.12 -5.65 -11.75
CA ILE A 340 10.74 -5.60 -13.09
C ILE A 340 11.89 -6.60 -13.20
N ASN A 341 12.63 -6.82 -12.12
CA ASN A 341 13.79 -7.71 -12.06
C ASN A 341 13.46 -9.14 -11.58
N THR A 342 12.19 -9.52 -11.44
CA THR A 342 11.85 -10.92 -11.10
C THR A 342 12.23 -11.83 -12.26
N PRO A 343 12.84 -13.01 -12.00
CA PRO A 343 13.18 -13.96 -13.05
C PRO A 343 11.96 -14.77 -13.55
N PHE A 344 10.81 -14.63 -12.91
CA PHE A 344 9.61 -15.42 -13.20
C PHE A 344 8.71 -14.71 -14.21
N THR A 345 8.10 -15.47 -15.11
CA THR A 345 7.08 -15.01 -16.06
C THR A 345 5.66 -15.23 -15.52
N ASP A 346 5.46 -16.29 -14.75
CA ASP A 346 4.19 -16.62 -14.12
C ASP A 346 4.31 -16.47 -12.60
N LEU A 347 3.42 -15.66 -12.01
CA LEU A 347 3.33 -15.44 -10.58
C LEU A 347 2.02 -16.00 -10.06
N TYR A 348 2.05 -16.70 -8.93
CA TYR A 348 0.92 -17.42 -8.37
C TYR A 348 0.49 -16.81 -7.05
N TYR A 349 -0.80 -16.47 -6.95
CA TYR A 349 -1.40 -15.83 -5.79
C TYR A 349 -2.57 -16.69 -5.30
N PHE A 350 -2.44 -17.27 -4.13
CA PHE A 350 -3.48 -18.08 -3.50
C PHE A 350 -4.17 -17.28 -2.40
N TYR A 351 -5.46 -17.01 -2.57
CA TYR A 351 -6.28 -16.30 -1.60
C TYR A 351 -7.14 -17.29 -0.86
N PHE A 352 -6.88 -17.46 0.44
CA PHE A 352 -7.71 -18.29 1.30
C PHE A 352 -8.90 -17.51 1.79
N PHE A 353 -10.07 -18.04 1.58
CA PHE A 353 -11.34 -17.45 2.01
C PHE A 353 -12.31 -18.54 2.44
N SER A 354 -13.32 -18.21 3.24
CA SER A 354 -14.41 -19.08 3.60
C SER A 354 -15.75 -18.54 3.10
N GLU A 355 -16.78 -19.37 3.10
CA GLU A 355 -18.15 -18.95 2.80
C GLU A 355 -18.81 -18.20 3.97
N SER A 356 -18.06 -17.86 5.02
CA SER A 356 -18.56 -17.07 6.14
C SER A 356 -18.99 -15.66 5.73
N GLY A 357 -19.94 -15.11 6.45
CA GLY A 357 -20.43 -13.75 6.18
C GLY A 357 -19.34 -12.69 6.25
N ILE A 358 -18.36 -12.85 7.16
CA ILE A 358 -17.27 -11.86 7.29
C ILE A 358 -16.28 -11.93 6.12
N ASP A 359 -15.86 -13.11 5.69
CA ASP A 359 -14.94 -13.25 4.55
C ASP A 359 -15.61 -12.78 3.26
N SER A 360 -16.91 -13.12 3.06
CA SER A 360 -17.69 -12.66 1.91
C SER A 360 -17.82 -11.13 1.86
N ALA A 361 -18.05 -10.49 3.00
CA ALA A 361 -18.13 -9.03 3.08
C ALA A 361 -16.79 -8.34 2.84
N ILE A 362 -15.68 -8.90 3.35
CA ILE A 362 -14.33 -8.41 3.09
C ILE A 362 -13.99 -8.58 1.61
N GLN A 363 -14.25 -9.74 1.03
CA GLN A 363 -13.99 -10.01 -0.37
C GLN A 363 -14.75 -9.04 -1.28
N LYS A 364 -16.03 -8.78 -1.00
CA LYS A 364 -16.82 -7.79 -1.73
C LYS A 364 -16.21 -6.40 -1.66
N ALA A 365 -15.84 -5.93 -0.46
CA ALA A 365 -15.22 -4.61 -0.29
C ALA A 365 -13.90 -4.49 -1.08
N VAL A 366 -13.08 -5.54 -1.09
CA VAL A 366 -11.83 -5.60 -1.83
C VAL A 366 -12.07 -5.61 -3.35
N GLN A 367 -13.06 -6.36 -3.84
CA GLN A 367 -13.43 -6.39 -5.26
C GLN A 367 -13.92 -5.03 -5.76
N GLU A 368 -14.63 -4.29 -4.91
CA GLU A 368 -15.07 -2.91 -5.17
C GLU A 368 -13.94 -1.89 -4.99
N LYS A 369 -12.69 -2.32 -4.80
CA LYS A 369 -11.49 -1.50 -4.53
C LYS A 369 -11.63 -0.58 -3.32
N GLY A 370 -12.39 -1.03 -2.33
CA GLY A 370 -12.69 -0.31 -1.11
C GLY A 370 -11.95 -0.84 0.12
N VAL A 371 -12.45 -0.40 1.28
CA VAL A 371 -12.03 -0.85 2.61
C VAL A 371 -13.23 -1.41 3.33
N PHE A 372 -13.10 -2.61 3.92
CA PHE A 372 -14.14 -3.23 4.73
C PHE A 372 -14.47 -2.39 5.97
N ASN A 373 -15.76 -2.21 6.25
CA ASN A 373 -16.23 -1.41 7.37
C ASN A 373 -16.83 -2.29 8.46
N GLU A 374 -16.08 -2.51 9.53
CA GLU A 374 -16.47 -3.35 10.68
C GLU A 374 -17.77 -2.89 11.36
N ARG A 375 -18.01 -1.58 11.45
CA ARG A 375 -19.22 -1.04 12.11
C ARG A 375 -20.48 -1.35 11.32
N ILE A 376 -20.42 -1.16 10.00
CA ILE A 376 -21.54 -1.47 9.11
C ILE A 376 -21.81 -2.98 9.13
N PHE A 377 -20.77 -3.79 9.04
CA PHE A 377 -20.90 -5.24 9.07
C PHE A 377 -21.50 -5.74 10.39
N ALA A 378 -20.94 -5.34 11.52
CA ALA A 378 -21.43 -5.76 12.84
C ALA A 378 -22.84 -5.24 13.18
N HIS A 379 -23.28 -4.16 12.55
CA HIS A 379 -24.66 -3.67 12.70
C HIS A 379 -25.68 -4.56 11.96
N ASN A 380 -25.25 -5.21 10.89
CA ASN A 380 -26.09 -6.06 10.03
C ASN A 380 -26.03 -7.56 10.39
N LEU A 381 -25.28 -7.94 11.44
CA LEU A 381 -25.33 -9.26 12.05
C LEU A 381 -26.56 -9.40 12.96
#